data_2b8309c6670945a146133195961fb6ed
#
_entry.id   2b8309c6670945a146133195961fb6ed
#
_cell.length_a   1.000
_cell.length_b   1.000
_cell.length_c   1.000
_cell.angle_alpha   90.00
_cell.angle_beta   90.00
_cell.angle_gamma   90.00
#
_symmetry.space_group_name_H-M   'P 1'
#
loop_
_entity.id
_entity.type
_entity.pdbx_description
1 polymer ?
#
loop_
_entity_poly.entity_id
_entity_poly.type
_entity_poly.pdbx_seq_one_letter_code
_entity_poly.pdbx_strand_id
1 'polypeptide(L)'
;RCVRFDEHLEEGGAPIRIPHMGWNTISRKQESPILKDVPADAAFYFVHGYYVETAPEKVIATSCYGTEFCAVYGQDGLWAIQFHPEKSGRPGLKILSNFYEWCMARSAGGRVC
;
A
#
# COMPACT_ATOMS: atom_id res chain seq x y z
N ARG A 1 -6.24 2.54 -13.45
CA ARG A 1 -5.81 3.81 -14.05
C ARG A 1 -4.79 4.50 -13.17
N CYS A 2 -3.69 4.95 -13.76
CA CYS A 2 -2.66 5.73 -13.08
C CYS A 2 -2.96 7.22 -13.20
N VAL A 3 -2.89 7.94 -12.08
CA VAL A 3 -3.17 9.38 -12.03
C VAL A 3 -1.98 10.08 -11.39
N ARG A 4 -1.54 11.17 -11.99
CA ARG A 4 -0.49 12.00 -11.42
C ARG A 4 -1.07 12.87 -10.30
N PHE A 5 -0.32 13.07 -9.21
CA PHE A 5 -0.73 14.01 -8.17
C PHE A 5 -0.88 15.41 -8.78
N ASP A 6 -1.95 16.09 -8.36
CA ASP A 6 -2.20 17.46 -8.77
C ASP A 6 -1.32 18.40 -7.93
N GLU A 7 -0.47 19.17 -8.57
CA GLU A 7 0.45 20.08 -7.89
C GLU A 7 -0.25 21.20 -7.10
N HIS A 8 -1.55 21.38 -7.32
CA HIS A 8 -2.34 22.39 -6.61
C HIS A 8 -2.95 21.85 -5.31
N LEU A 9 -2.79 20.56 -5.02
CA LEU A 9 -3.24 19.98 -3.75
C LEU A 9 -2.42 20.54 -2.60
N GLU A 10 -3.01 20.54 -1.40
CA GLU A 10 -2.37 21.04 -0.19
C GLU A 10 -2.32 19.96 0.89
N GLU A 11 -1.28 20.01 1.70
CA GLU A 11 -1.12 19.18 2.88
C GLU A 11 -0.68 20.09 4.01
N GLY A 12 -1.47 20.15 5.11
CA GLY A 12 -1.15 21.01 6.23
C GLY A 12 -1.11 22.50 5.90
N GLY A 13 -1.88 22.94 4.92
CA GLY A 13 -1.96 24.35 4.52
C GLY A 13 -0.88 24.80 3.55
N ALA A 14 -0.03 23.88 3.07
CA ALA A 14 1.02 24.18 2.10
C ALA A 14 0.86 23.29 0.86
N PRO A 15 1.27 23.80 -0.33
CA PRO A 15 1.22 22.98 -1.53
C PRO A 15 2.08 21.72 -1.36
N ILE A 16 1.60 20.61 -1.90
CA ILE A 16 2.37 19.37 -1.85
C ILE A 16 3.54 19.43 -2.81
N ARG A 17 4.55 18.62 -2.51
CA ARG A 17 5.69 18.42 -3.41
C ARG A 17 5.50 17.12 -4.15
N ILE A 18 5.82 17.09 -5.41
CA ILE A 18 5.79 15.90 -6.25
C ILE A 18 7.21 15.54 -6.62
N PRO A 19 7.65 14.29 -6.36
CA PRO A 19 6.88 13.15 -5.87
C PRO A 19 6.59 13.19 -4.38
N HIS A 20 5.58 12.42 -3.94
CA HIS A 20 5.37 12.10 -2.54
C HIS A 20 6.57 11.28 -2.07
N MET A 21 7.34 11.83 -1.16
CA MET A 21 8.59 11.20 -0.72
C MET A 21 8.69 11.27 0.80
N GLY A 22 8.84 10.13 1.44
CA GLY A 22 8.98 10.04 2.88
C GLY A 22 8.08 9.01 3.51
N TRP A 23 7.99 9.06 4.85
CA TRP A 23 7.22 8.11 5.65
C TRP A 23 5.78 8.60 5.81
N ASN A 24 4.84 7.68 5.64
CA ASN A 24 3.43 7.97 5.81
C ASN A 24 2.71 6.72 6.29
N THR A 25 1.58 6.92 6.94
CA THR A 25 0.75 5.83 7.46
C THR A 25 -0.29 5.41 6.42
N ILE A 26 -0.90 4.24 6.65
CA ILE A 26 -1.98 3.74 5.81
C ILE A 26 -3.22 3.49 6.64
N SER A 27 -4.38 3.63 6.02
CA SER A 27 -5.69 3.31 6.63
C SER A 27 -6.25 2.07 5.95
N ARG A 28 -6.51 1.02 6.74
CA ARG A 28 -7.09 -0.22 6.22
C ARG A 28 -8.55 0.00 5.88
N LYS A 29 -8.96 -0.50 4.73
CA LYS A 29 -10.35 -0.45 4.29
C LYS A 29 -11.00 -1.83 4.35
N GLN A 30 -10.19 -2.90 4.37
CA GLN A 30 -10.68 -4.27 4.49
C GLN A 30 -9.56 -5.17 4.98
N GLU A 31 -9.94 -6.35 5.46
CA GLU A 31 -8.98 -7.35 5.90
C GLU A 31 -8.23 -7.95 4.70
N SER A 32 -6.95 -8.24 4.91
CA SER A 32 -6.15 -8.89 3.89
C SER A 32 -5.03 -9.70 4.53
N PRO A 33 -4.70 -10.88 3.97
CA PRO A 33 -3.60 -11.69 4.48
C PRO A 33 -2.26 -10.96 4.53
N ILE A 34 -2.00 -10.04 3.60
CA ILE A 34 -0.71 -9.34 3.56
C ILE A 34 -0.56 -8.29 4.65
N LEU A 35 -1.66 -7.86 5.27
CA LEU A 35 -1.61 -6.90 6.37
C LEU A 35 -1.78 -7.56 7.75
N LYS A 36 -1.77 -8.89 7.82
CA LYS A 36 -1.89 -9.61 9.08
C LYS A 36 -0.78 -9.19 10.04
N ASP A 37 -1.18 -8.82 11.26
CA ASP A 37 -0.26 -8.45 12.35
C ASP A 37 0.60 -7.22 12.03
N VAL A 38 0.25 -6.44 11.01
CA VAL A 38 0.89 -5.14 10.76
C VAL A 38 0.19 -4.11 11.65
N PRO A 39 0.94 -3.36 12.48
CA PRO A 39 0.32 -2.36 13.36
C PRO A 39 -0.46 -1.30 12.57
N ALA A 40 -1.59 -0.87 13.14
CA ALA A 40 -2.47 0.12 12.48
C ALA A 40 -1.79 1.48 12.29
N ASP A 41 -0.83 1.81 13.14
CA ASP A 41 -0.10 3.08 13.10
C ASP A 41 1.27 2.98 12.44
N ALA A 42 1.56 1.84 11.79
CA ALA A 42 2.84 1.65 11.12
C ALA A 42 3.02 2.65 9.99
N ALA A 43 4.24 3.16 9.85
CA ALA A 43 4.61 4.06 8.77
C ALA A 43 5.40 3.30 7.71
N PHE A 44 5.17 3.69 6.46
CA PHE A 44 5.81 3.08 5.30
C PHE A 44 6.48 4.14 4.45
N TYR A 45 7.50 3.76 3.70
CA TYR A 45 8.26 4.68 2.89
C TYR A 45 7.68 4.78 1.48
N PHE A 46 7.31 6.00 1.09
CA PHE A 46 6.72 6.30 -0.22
C PHE A 46 7.68 7.12 -1.07
N VAL A 47 7.78 6.78 -2.34
CA VAL A 47 8.44 7.61 -3.35
C VAL A 47 7.66 7.43 -4.65
N HIS A 48 6.74 8.36 -4.95
CA HIS A 48 5.93 8.25 -6.16
C HIS A 48 5.30 9.59 -6.54
N GLY A 49 5.10 9.76 -7.84
CA GLY A 49 4.42 10.94 -8.38
C GLY A 49 3.04 10.62 -8.92
N TYR A 50 2.67 9.34 -8.96
CA TYR A 50 1.40 8.85 -9.49
C TYR A 50 0.76 7.92 -8.48
N TYR A 51 -0.56 7.77 -8.58
CA TYR A 51 -1.30 6.80 -7.77
C TYR A 51 -2.36 6.12 -8.63
N VAL A 52 -2.87 4.99 -8.14
CA VAL A 52 -3.83 4.17 -8.89
C VAL A 52 -5.25 4.52 -8.46
N GLU A 53 -6.11 4.79 -9.43
CA GLU A 53 -7.55 4.84 -9.21
C GLU A 53 -8.14 3.51 -9.62
N THR A 54 -8.88 2.88 -8.73
CA THR A 54 -9.48 1.57 -8.95
C THR A 54 -10.81 1.46 -8.20
N ALA A 55 -11.55 0.38 -8.48
CA ALA A 55 -12.82 0.14 -7.82
C ALA A 55 -12.63 0.00 -6.30
N PRO A 56 -13.53 0.61 -5.49
CA PRO A 56 -13.37 0.59 -4.03
C PRO A 56 -13.23 -0.79 -3.41
N GLU A 57 -13.89 -1.81 -3.95
CA GLU A 57 -13.82 -3.17 -3.42
C GLU A 57 -12.44 -3.81 -3.56
N LYS A 58 -11.56 -3.25 -4.38
CA LYS A 58 -10.19 -3.72 -4.58
C LYS A 58 -9.17 -2.94 -3.75
N VAL A 59 -9.60 -1.88 -3.09
CA VAL A 59 -8.73 -1.06 -2.24
C VAL A 59 -8.63 -1.72 -0.86
N ILE A 60 -7.43 -2.17 -0.50
CA ILE A 60 -7.19 -2.77 0.81
C ILE A 60 -6.81 -1.71 1.83
N ALA A 61 -6.00 -0.75 1.43
CA ALA A 61 -5.60 0.35 2.30
C ALA A 61 -5.35 1.60 1.49
N THR A 62 -5.55 2.75 2.14
CA THR A 62 -5.31 4.06 1.53
C THR A 62 -4.28 4.82 2.33
N SER A 63 -3.70 5.82 1.72
CA SER A 63 -2.89 6.83 2.39
C SER A 63 -3.32 8.20 1.93
N CYS A 64 -2.81 9.24 2.56
CA CYS A 64 -3.22 10.61 2.25
C CYS A 64 -2.01 11.49 1.99
N TYR A 65 -2.00 12.16 0.85
CA TYR A 65 -0.98 13.15 0.51
C TYR A 65 -1.63 14.22 -0.37
N GLY A 66 -2.25 15.20 0.28
CA GLY A 66 -3.09 16.18 -0.39
C GLY A 66 -4.43 15.61 -0.85
N THR A 67 -4.48 14.32 -1.14
CA THR A 67 -5.68 13.56 -1.48
C THR A 67 -5.52 12.14 -0.97
N GLU A 68 -6.65 11.48 -0.68
CA GLU A 68 -6.61 10.06 -0.33
C GLU A 68 -6.37 9.23 -1.59
N PHE A 69 -5.46 8.28 -1.51
CA PHE A 69 -5.14 7.43 -2.66
C PHE A 69 -4.95 5.98 -2.23
N CYS A 70 -5.09 5.06 -3.18
CA CYS A 70 -4.91 3.63 -2.92
C CYS A 70 -3.43 3.33 -2.67
N ALA A 71 -3.12 2.86 -1.47
CA ALA A 71 -1.75 2.46 -1.11
C ALA A 71 -1.53 0.96 -1.26
N VAL A 72 -2.57 0.16 -1.02
CA VAL A 72 -2.54 -1.30 -1.19
C VAL A 72 -3.78 -1.74 -1.95
N TYR A 73 -3.56 -2.42 -3.05
CA TYR A 73 -4.59 -2.98 -3.92
C TYR A 73 -4.55 -4.50 -3.82
N GLY A 74 -5.69 -5.15 -3.87
CA GLY A 74 -5.72 -6.60 -3.86
C GLY A 74 -6.90 -7.17 -4.64
N GLN A 75 -6.62 -8.23 -5.41
CA GLN A 75 -7.62 -8.97 -6.16
C GLN A 75 -7.11 -10.37 -6.45
N ASP A 76 -7.85 -11.40 -5.98
CA ASP A 76 -7.63 -12.80 -6.35
C ASP A 76 -6.17 -13.27 -6.31
N GLY A 77 -5.48 -12.98 -5.21
CA GLY A 77 -4.09 -13.41 -5.03
C GLY A 77 -3.07 -12.49 -5.67
N LEU A 78 -3.51 -11.37 -6.25
CA LEU A 78 -2.65 -10.34 -6.77
C LEU A 78 -2.71 -9.13 -5.83
N TRP A 79 -1.55 -8.64 -5.40
CA TRP A 79 -1.46 -7.43 -4.59
C TRP A 79 -0.52 -6.44 -5.27
N ALA A 80 -0.90 -5.17 -5.21
CA ALA A 80 -0.04 -4.08 -5.66
C ALA A 80 0.10 -3.08 -4.51
N ILE A 81 1.31 -2.62 -4.27
CA ILE A 81 1.65 -1.77 -3.13
C ILE A 81 2.36 -0.54 -3.65
N GLN A 82 1.88 0.65 -3.23
CA GLN A 82 2.44 1.91 -3.68
C GLN A 82 3.76 2.25 -2.95
N PHE A 83 3.84 1.93 -1.67
CA PHE A 83 5.07 2.17 -0.90
C PHE A 83 6.10 1.05 -1.15
N HIS A 84 7.31 1.27 -0.64
CA HIS A 84 8.40 0.29 -0.75
C HIS A 84 8.48 -0.54 0.53
N PRO A 85 7.92 -1.76 0.56
CA PRO A 85 7.98 -2.58 1.79
C PRO A 85 9.42 -2.92 2.19
N GLU A 86 10.32 -3.12 1.22
CA GLU A 86 11.73 -3.43 1.49
C GLU A 86 12.49 -2.28 2.16
N LYS A 87 11.94 -1.06 2.08
CA LYS A 87 12.52 0.14 2.68
C LYS A 87 11.72 0.63 3.89
N SER A 88 10.70 -0.11 4.30
CA SER A 88 9.76 0.34 5.32
C SER A 88 9.98 -0.35 6.67
N GLY A 89 11.18 -0.82 6.95
CA GLY A 89 11.54 -1.41 8.23
C GLY A 89 10.73 -2.66 8.57
N ARG A 90 10.48 -2.88 9.87
CA ARG A 90 9.78 -4.08 10.34
C ARG A 90 8.37 -4.26 9.76
N PRO A 91 7.53 -3.21 9.70
CA PRO A 91 6.20 -3.37 9.09
C PRO A 91 6.27 -3.80 7.63
N GLY A 92 7.22 -3.26 6.88
CA GLY A 92 7.42 -3.65 5.49
C GLY A 92 7.86 -5.10 5.35
N LEU A 93 8.79 -5.53 6.20
CA LEU A 93 9.22 -6.93 6.22
C LEU A 93 8.08 -7.86 6.60
N LYS A 94 7.20 -7.41 7.50
CA LYS A 94 6.02 -8.20 7.89
C LYS A 94 5.10 -8.44 6.70
N ILE A 95 4.90 -7.43 5.87
CA ILE A 95 4.09 -7.56 4.64
C ILE A 95 4.71 -8.59 3.70
N LEU A 96 6.01 -8.52 3.47
CA LEU A 96 6.72 -9.48 2.63
C LEU A 96 6.64 -10.89 3.19
N SER A 97 6.79 -11.05 4.51
CA SER A 97 6.65 -12.32 5.19
C SER A 97 5.23 -12.89 5.03
N ASN A 98 4.21 -12.05 5.17
CA ASN A 98 2.83 -12.45 5.01
C ASN A 98 2.57 -12.96 3.59
N PHE A 99 3.11 -12.29 2.59
CA PHE A 99 2.98 -12.72 1.20
C PHE A 99 3.66 -14.07 0.98
N TYR A 100 4.86 -14.24 1.52
CA TYR A 100 5.59 -15.50 1.43
C TYR A 100 4.79 -16.65 2.06
N GLU A 101 4.26 -16.45 3.27
CA GLU A 101 3.46 -17.45 3.95
C GLU A 101 2.20 -17.81 3.17
N TRP A 102 1.55 -16.80 2.57
CA TRP A 102 0.37 -17.03 1.76
C TRP A 102 0.69 -17.91 0.54
N CYS A 103 1.81 -17.63 -0.13
CA CYS A 103 2.29 -18.44 -1.25
C CYS A 103 2.60 -19.87 -0.82
N MET A 104 3.26 -20.04 0.32
CA MET A 104 3.62 -21.36 0.83
C MET A 104 2.37 -22.17 1.20
N ALA A 105 1.38 -21.54 1.79
CA ALA A 105 0.13 -22.20 2.13
C ALA A 105 -0.58 -22.74 0.88
N ARG A 106 -0.56 -21.97 -0.22
CA ARG A 106 -1.14 -22.43 -1.48
C ARG A 106 -0.34 -23.57 -2.08
N SER A 107 0.98 -23.52 -2.02
CA SER A 107 1.85 -24.59 -2.49
C SER A 107 1.61 -25.88 -1.69
N ALA A 108 1.46 -25.75 -0.36
CA ALA A 108 1.17 -26.89 0.51
C ALA A 108 -0.17 -27.54 0.17
N GLY A 109 -1.07 -26.80 -0.45
CA GLY A 109 -2.34 -27.31 -0.95
C GLY A 109 -2.23 -28.07 -2.29
N GLY A 110 -1.01 -28.31 -2.78
CA GLY A 110 -0.77 -29.04 -4.01
C GLY A 110 -0.80 -28.20 -5.27
N ARG A 111 -0.72 -26.89 -5.12
CA ARG A 111 -0.66 -25.96 -6.25
C ARG A 111 0.72 -25.35 -6.37
N VAL A 112 1.16 -25.21 -7.60
CA VAL A 112 2.39 -24.48 -7.93
C VAL A 112 1.97 -23.09 -8.40
N CYS A 113 2.50 -22.09 -7.76
CA CYS A 113 2.24 -20.71 -8.12
C CYS A 113 2.95 -20.33 -9.42
#